data_f6c49dc9e1344ab40078d9c2f7ec59ab
#
_entry.id   f6c49dc9e1344ab40078d9c2f7ec59ab
#
_cell.length_a   1.000
_cell.length_b   1.000
_cell.length_c   1.000
_cell.angle_alpha   90.00
_cell.angle_beta   90.00
_cell.angle_gamma   90.00
#
_symmetry.space_group_name_H-M   'P 1'
#
loop_
_entity.id
_entity.type
_entity.pdbx_description
1 polymer ?
#
loop_
_entity_poly.entity_id
_entity_poly.type
_entity_poly.pdbx_seq_one_letter_code
_entity_poly.pdbx_strand_id
1 'polypeptide(L)'
;MEVSSQGLANHRVETLQFDYAVFTNLTQDHLDFHKTMERYALAKQELFRMLKPSGKAIINYDDSYKHYFLLEENENVTFGFTGGDFNVALDAADKEHTEFSVQCPAFTQNFSTNLIGTYNIYNLMASVVILTLEQFDSATIAQAAAALTLPKAEPNVSTQEII
;
A
#
# COMPACT_ATOMS: atom_id res chain seq x y z
N MET A 1 -1.73 11.05 -0.80
CA MET A 1 -3.20 11.21 -0.71
C MET A 1 -3.88 9.91 -1.10
N GLU A 2 -5.03 9.59 -0.53
CA GLU A 2 -5.88 8.50 -0.98
C GLU A 2 -6.75 8.95 -2.15
N VAL A 3 -6.91 8.10 -3.17
CA VAL A 3 -7.71 8.40 -4.35
C VAL A 3 -8.74 7.29 -4.56
N SER A 4 -10.02 7.64 -4.44
CA SER A 4 -11.10 6.68 -4.65
C SER A 4 -11.30 6.36 -6.13
N SER A 5 -11.73 5.13 -6.44
CA SER A 5 -12.05 4.72 -7.82
C SER A 5 -13.15 5.57 -8.46
N GLN A 6 -14.12 6.03 -7.65
CA GLN A 6 -15.15 6.96 -8.10
C GLN A 6 -14.58 8.36 -8.42
N GLY A 7 -13.57 8.82 -7.62
CA GLY A 7 -12.85 10.05 -7.89
C GLY A 7 -12.10 10.02 -9.21
N LEU A 8 -11.47 8.89 -9.51
CA LEU A 8 -10.81 8.63 -10.80
C LEU A 8 -11.82 8.58 -11.96
N ALA A 9 -12.88 7.80 -11.81
CA ALA A 9 -13.93 7.69 -12.82
C ALA A 9 -14.66 9.03 -13.11
N ASN A 10 -14.66 9.95 -12.15
CA ASN A 10 -15.24 11.29 -12.29
C ASN A 10 -14.19 12.38 -12.61
N HIS A 11 -12.97 11.99 -13.01
CA HIS A 11 -11.90 12.90 -13.45
C HIS A 11 -11.48 13.98 -12.42
N ARG A 12 -11.66 13.70 -11.11
CA ARG A 12 -11.40 14.68 -10.05
C ARG A 12 -9.92 15.01 -9.83
N VAL A 13 -9.03 14.16 -10.33
CA VAL A 13 -7.58 14.26 -10.14
C VAL A 13 -6.79 14.30 -11.45
N GLU A 14 -7.45 14.44 -12.59
CA GLU A 14 -6.87 14.36 -13.96
C GLU A 14 -5.69 15.30 -14.20
N THR A 15 -5.62 16.41 -13.50
CA THR A 15 -4.54 17.41 -13.68
C THR A 15 -3.31 17.13 -12.82
N LEU A 16 -3.36 16.09 -11.98
CA LEU A 16 -2.26 15.75 -11.09
C LEU A 16 -1.32 14.75 -11.75
N GLN A 17 -0.04 14.86 -11.38
CA GLN A 17 0.97 13.85 -11.67
C GLN A 17 1.65 13.43 -10.38
N PHE A 18 1.94 12.13 -10.25
CA PHE A 18 2.44 11.54 -9.03
C PHE A 18 3.87 11.00 -9.20
N ASP A 19 4.66 11.09 -8.15
CA ASP A 19 5.97 10.45 -8.07
C ASP A 19 5.82 8.96 -7.72
N TYR A 20 4.78 8.63 -6.94
CA TYR A 20 4.47 7.27 -6.52
C TYR A 20 2.97 6.99 -6.66
N ALA A 21 2.63 5.85 -7.23
CA ALA A 21 1.29 5.28 -7.17
C ALA A 21 1.35 3.94 -6.41
N VAL A 22 0.47 3.77 -5.43
CA VAL A 22 0.49 2.61 -4.52
C VAL A 22 -0.75 1.76 -4.69
N PHE A 23 -0.56 0.47 -4.87
CA PHE A 23 -1.60 -0.55 -4.82
C PHE A 23 -1.37 -1.47 -3.62
N THR A 24 -2.25 -1.39 -2.62
CA THR A 24 -2.17 -2.22 -1.42
C THR A 24 -3.04 -3.48 -1.51
N ASN A 25 -4.27 -3.36 -1.98
CA ASN A 25 -5.18 -4.48 -2.18
C ASN A 25 -6.41 -4.07 -3.01
N LEU A 26 -7.14 -5.08 -3.51
CA LEU A 26 -8.45 -4.92 -4.14
C LEU A 26 -9.43 -5.92 -3.52
N THR A 27 -10.27 -5.46 -2.60
CA THR A 27 -11.35 -6.24 -2.00
C THR A 27 -12.69 -5.95 -2.65
N GLN A 28 -13.69 -6.81 -2.43
CA GLN A 28 -15.04 -6.61 -2.94
C GLN A 28 -15.68 -5.38 -2.27
N ASP A 29 -15.62 -4.26 -2.97
CA ASP A 29 -16.21 -3.00 -2.57
C ASP A 29 -16.67 -2.23 -3.82
N HIS A 30 -17.59 -1.27 -3.66
CA HIS A 30 -18.09 -0.44 -4.76
C HIS A 30 -18.61 -1.20 -6.01
N LEU A 31 -19.03 -2.48 -5.87
CA LEU A 31 -19.56 -3.28 -6.98
C LEU A 31 -20.93 -2.81 -7.44
N ASP A 32 -21.67 -2.07 -6.63
CA ASP A 32 -22.88 -1.33 -7.02
C ASP A 32 -22.56 -0.31 -8.13
N PHE A 33 -21.40 0.32 -8.09
CA PHE A 33 -20.92 1.28 -9.08
C PHE A 33 -20.16 0.58 -10.24
N HIS A 34 -19.15 -0.22 -9.94
CA HIS A 34 -18.25 -0.80 -10.96
C HIS A 34 -18.79 -2.06 -11.63
N LYS A 35 -19.78 -2.76 -11.03
CA LYS A 35 -20.44 -3.99 -11.50
C LYS A 35 -19.56 -5.24 -11.46
N THR A 36 -18.26 -5.14 -11.75
CA THR A 36 -17.30 -6.27 -11.70
C THR A 36 -15.98 -5.83 -11.08
N MET A 37 -15.23 -6.80 -10.55
CA MET A 37 -13.90 -6.56 -9.98
C MET A 37 -12.89 -6.09 -11.03
N GLU A 38 -13.00 -6.58 -12.26
CA GLU A 38 -12.13 -6.15 -13.36
C GLU A 38 -12.34 -4.67 -13.69
N ARG A 39 -13.61 -4.21 -13.75
CA ARG A 39 -13.90 -2.79 -13.97
C ARG A 39 -13.44 -1.93 -12.81
N TYR A 40 -13.53 -2.45 -11.60
CA TYR A 40 -13.00 -1.77 -10.42
C TYR A 40 -11.48 -1.66 -10.47
N ALA A 41 -10.76 -2.74 -10.82
CA ALA A 41 -9.32 -2.72 -11.02
C ALA A 41 -8.90 -1.72 -12.11
N LEU A 42 -9.58 -1.73 -13.27
CA LEU A 42 -9.31 -0.79 -14.37
C LEU A 42 -9.55 0.67 -13.95
N ALA A 43 -10.60 0.95 -13.18
CA ALA A 43 -10.84 2.30 -12.66
C ALA A 43 -9.73 2.75 -11.70
N LYS A 44 -9.21 1.87 -10.85
CA LYS A 44 -8.07 2.18 -9.97
C LYS A 44 -6.74 2.28 -10.74
N GLN A 45 -6.57 1.53 -11.83
CA GLN A 45 -5.39 1.59 -12.69
C GLN A 45 -5.16 3.00 -13.27
N GLU A 46 -6.22 3.79 -13.48
CA GLU A 46 -6.09 5.17 -13.98
C GLU A 46 -5.15 6.03 -13.13
N LEU A 47 -5.07 5.79 -11.81
CA LEU A 47 -4.10 6.48 -10.95
C LEU A 47 -2.65 6.22 -11.39
N PHE A 48 -2.35 5.01 -11.84
CA PHE A 48 -1.01 4.60 -12.25
C PHE A 48 -0.59 5.24 -13.58
N ARG A 49 -1.57 5.53 -14.45
CA ARG A 49 -1.35 6.29 -15.69
C ARG A 49 -1.03 7.76 -15.45
N MET A 50 -1.27 8.26 -14.25
CA MET A 50 -0.92 9.63 -13.83
C MET A 50 0.48 9.73 -13.21
N LEU A 51 1.27 8.67 -13.23
CA LEU A 51 2.66 8.72 -12.82
C LEU A 51 3.46 9.61 -13.76
N LYS A 52 4.39 10.37 -13.18
CA LYS A 52 5.43 11.05 -13.96
C LYS A 52 6.28 10.02 -14.73
N PRO A 53 6.99 10.41 -15.78
CA PRO A 53 7.90 9.47 -16.49
C PRO A 53 8.95 8.83 -15.57
N SER A 54 9.39 9.54 -14.52
CA SER A 54 10.30 9.02 -13.47
C SER A 54 9.57 8.42 -12.27
N GLY A 55 8.25 8.43 -12.28
CA GLY A 55 7.43 7.94 -11.17
C GLY A 55 7.48 6.43 -11.07
N LYS A 56 7.20 5.89 -9.88
CA LYS A 56 7.26 4.45 -9.61
C LYS A 56 5.92 3.90 -9.15
N ALA A 57 5.59 2.71 -9.66
CA ALA A 57 4.44 1.94 -9.21
C ALA A 57 4.85 1.03 -8.04
N ILE A 58 4.18 1.16 -6.90
CA ILE A 58 4.43 0.35 -5.70
C ILE A 58 3.26 -0.61 -5.53
N ILE A 59 3.53 -1.92 -5.61
CA ILE A 59 2.48 -2.90 -5.85
C ILE A 59 2.59 -4.04 -4.82
N ASN A 60 1.48 -4.34 -4.15
CA ASN A 60 1.38 -5.53 -3.33
C ASN A 60 1.44 -6.78 -4.22
N TYR A 61 2.50 -7.57 -4.04
CA TYR A 61 2.76 -8.79 -4.80
C TYR A 61 1.77 -9.91 -4.48
N ASP A 62 1.19 -9.91 -3.30
CA ASP A 62 0.31 -10.99 -2.83
C ASP A 62 -1.13 -10.85 -3.35
N ASP A 63 -1.52 -9.66 -3.81
CA ASP A 63 -2.87 -9.45 -4.34
C ASP A 63 -3.03 -10.06 -5.73
N SER A 64 -4.14 -10.78 -5.94
CA SER A 64 -4.43 -11.47 -7.20
C SER A 64 -4.65 -10.51 -8.39
N TYR A 65 -5.03 -9.27 -8.12
CA TYR A 65 -5.24 -8.24 -9.14
C TYR A 65 -3.99 -7.41 -9.45
N LYS A 66 -2.83 -7.71 -8.86
CA LYS A 66 -1.57 -6.99 -9.10
C LYS A 66 -1.24 -6.78 -10.58
N HIS A 67 -1.60 -7.74 -11.43
CA HIS A 67 -1.29 -7.70 -12.86
C HIS A 67 -1.92 -6.51 -13.60
N TYR A 68 -3.00 -5.91 -13.06
CA TYR A 68 -3.58 -4.68 -13.60
C TYR A 68 -2.73 -3.44 -13.33
N PHE A 69 -1.86 -3.49 -12.33
CA PHE A 69 -1.09 -2.35 -11.83
C PHE A 69 0.39 -2.38 -12.23
N LEU A 70 0.87 -3.48 -12.80
CA LEU A 70 2.20 -3.58 -13.37
C LEU A 70 2.26 -2.77 -14.66
N LEU A 71 3.20 -1.84 -14.74
CA LEU A 71 3.39 -0.92 -15.86
C LEU A 71 4.60 -1.34 -16.69
N GLU A 72 4.51 -1.17 -18.01
CA GLU A 72 5.62 -1.43 -18.93
C GLU A 72 6.60 -0.23 -19.00
N GLU A 73 6.09 0.99 -18.84
CA GLU A 73 6.86 2.22 -19.03
C GLU A 73 7.50 2.77 -17.75
N ASN A 74 6.97 2.41 -16.59
CA ASN A 74 7.46 2.87 -15.28
C ASN A 74 8.14 1.74 -14.51
N GLU A 75 9.00 2.11 -13.57
CA GLU A 75 9.59 1.16 -12.64
C GLU A 75 8.51 0.61 -11.69
N ASN A 76 8.39 -0.71 -11.63
CA ASN A 76 7.53 -1.40 -10.68
C ASN A 76 8.37 -1.86 -9.50
N VAL A 77 7.95 -1.51 -8.29
CA VAL A 77 8.52 -1.96 -7.02
C VAL A 77 7.47 -2.76 -6.28
N THR A 78 7.76 -4.00 -5.97
CA THR A 78 6.79 -4.92 -5.39
C THR A 78 7.10 -5.23 -3.93
N PHE A 79 6.07 -5.48 -3.11
CA PHE A 79 6.22 -5.91 -1.73
C PHE A 79 5.19 -6.99 -1.37
N GLY A 80 5.53 -7.89 -0.47
CA GLY A 80 4.60 -8.93 -0.05
C GLY A 80 5.21 -9.96 0.89
N PHE A 81 4.38 -10.85 1.40
CA PHE A 81 4.76 -12.00 2.24
C PHE A 81 5.17 -13.21 1.39
N THR A 82 4.62 -13.35 0.19
CA THR A 82 4.89 -14.50 -0.68
C THR A 82 5.94 -14.22 -1.73
N GLY A 83 6.46 -12.98 -1.80
CA GLY A 83 7.50 -12.55 -2.74
C GLY A 83 7.48 -11.04 -2.94
N GLY A 84 8.25 -10.58 -3.93
CA GLY A 84 8.42 -9.18 -4.28
C GLY A 84 9.83 -8.69 -4.00
N ASP A 85 10.11 -7.45 -4.43
CA ASP A 85 11.41 -6.79 -4.20
C ASP A 85 11.65 -6.50 -2.72
N PHE A 86 10.57 -6.26 -1.97
CA PHE A 86 10.53 -6.17 -0.52
C PHE A 86 9.77 -7.36 0.03
N ASN A 87 10.51 -8.40 0.42
CA ASN A 87 9.92 -9.61 0.97
C ASN A 87 9.74 -9.50 2.48
N VAL A 88 8.54 -9.78 2.96
CA VAL A 88 8.15 -9.67 4.37
C VAL A 88 8.07 -11.07 4.97
N ALA A 89 8.72 -11.29 6.11
CA ALA A 89 8.53 -12.50 6.91
C ALA A 89 7.94 -12.12 8.27
N LEU A 90 6.80 -12.72 8.62
CA LEU A 90 6.19 -12.54 9.92
C LEU A 90 6.95 -13.38 10.95
N ASP A 91 7.53 -12.74 11.96
CA ASP A 91 8.31 -13.39 13.00
C ASP A 91 7.44 -13.73 14.23
N ALA A 92 6.62 -12.77 14.69
CA ALA A 92 5.66 -12.95 15.77
C ALA A 92 4.49 -11.98 15.65
N ALA A 93 3.34 -12.39 16.14
CA ALA A 93 2.18 -11.50 16.27
C ALA A 93 1.33 -11.92 17.48
N ASP A 94 0.93 -10.94 18.29
CA ASP A 94 -0.02 -11.08 19.36
C ASP A 94 -1.14 -10.03 19.28
N LYS A 95 -1.81 -9.75 20.40
CA LYS A 95 -2.94 -8.78 20.43
C LYS A 95 -2.50 -7.32 20.49
N GLU A 96 -1.24 -7.05 20.70
CA GLU A 96 -0.71 -5.71 20.95
C GLU A 96 0.43 -5.35 20.01
N HIS A 97 1.18 -6.36 19.53
CA HIS A 97 2.38 -6.17 18.72
C HIS A 97 2.47 -7.13 17.55
N THR A 98 3.09 -6.66 16.48
CA THR A 98 3.51 -7.47 15.34
C THR A 98 4.99 -7.27 15.10
N GLU A 99 5.75 -8.37 15.06
CA GLU A 99 7.17 -8.40 14.70
C GLU A 99 7.32 -9.06 13.34
N PHE A 100 8.09 -8.44 12.48
CA PHE A 100 8.34 -8.95 11.13
C PHE A 100 9.70 -8.46 10.64
N SER A 101 10.27 -9.20 9.71
CA SER A 101 11.49 -8.81 9.01
C SER A 101 11.19 -8.45 7.55
N VAL A 102 11.95 -7.51 7.03
CA VAL A 102 11.89 -7.09 5.62
C VAL A 102 13.25 -7.30 5.00
N GLN A 103 13.26 -8.06 3.91
CA GLN A 103 14.44 -8.26 3.08
C GLN A 103 14.21 -7.57 1.72
N CYS A 104 15.13 -6.70 1.33
CA CYS A 104 15.15 -6.06 0.02
C CYS A 104 16.61 -5.93 -0.48
N PRO A 105 16.86 -5.48 -1.72
CA PRO A 105 18.23 -5.31 -2.23
C PRO A 105 19.11 -4.36 -1.40
N ALA A 106 18.50 -3.40 -0.69
CA ALA A 106 19.23 -2.40 0.07
C ALA A 106 19.57 -2.85 1.50
N PHE A 107 18.72 -3.69 2.13
CA PHE A 107 18.92 -4.11 3.52
C PHE A 107 18.14 -5.39 3.88
N THR A 108 18.45 -5.94 5.05
CA THR A 108 17.57 -6.81 5.83
C THR A 108 17.40 -6.18 7.19
N GLN A 109 16.14 -5.90 7.59
CA GLN A 109 15.80 -5.14 8.81
C GLN A 109 14.63 -5.78 9.53
N ASN A 110 14.72 -5.87 10.86
CA ASN A 110 13.62 -6.26 11.73
C ASN A 110 12.78 -5.04 12.10
N PHE A 111 11.48 -5.22 12.10
CA PHE A 111 10.47 -4.24 12.45
C PHE A 111 9.62 -4.75 13.62
N SER A 112 9.23 -3.84 14.49
CA SER A 112 8.20 -4.05 15.49
C SER A 112 7.17 -2.94 15.37
N THR A 113 5.88 -3.24 15.50
CA THR A 113 4.82 -2.24 15.40
C THR A 113 3.62 -2.61 16.26
N ASN A 114 2.87 -1.63 16.73
CA ASN A 114 1.58 -1.80 17.40
C ASN A 114 0.40 -2.00 16.42
N LEU A 115 0.69 -2.01 15.13
CA LEU A 115 -0.32 -2.30 14.10
C LEU A 115 -0.54 -3.80 14.01
N ILE A 116 -1.81 -4.23 14.12
CA ILE A 116 -2.20 -5.63 14.15
C ILE A 116 -2.92 -6.00 12.86
N GLY A 117 -2.63 -7.20 12.36
CA GLY A 117 -3.28 -7.76 11.19
C GLY A 117 -2.56 -7.45 9.88
N THR A 118 -2.68 -8.39 8.96
CA THR A 118 -1.95 -8.41 7.68
C THR A 118 -2.19 -7.15 6.84
N TYR A 119 -3.42 -6.63 6.81
CA TYR A 119 -3.73 -5.42 6.04
C TYR A 119 -2.97 -4.19 6.55
N ASN A 120 -2.82 -4.05 7.85
CA ASN A 120 -2.05 -2.96 8.43
C ASN A 120 -0.56 -3.08 8.10
N ILE A 121 -0.04 -4.31 8.03
CA ILE A 121 1.34 -4.53 7.60
C ILE A 121 1.51 -4.18 6.11
N TYR A 122 0.56 -4.53 5.23
CA TYR A 122 0.62 -4.08 3.83
C TYR A 122 0.61 -2.55 3.71
N ASN A 123 -0.22 -1.85 4.48
CA ASN A 123 -0.26 -0.39 4.48
C ASN A 123 1.07 0.21 5.00
N LEU A 124 1.64 -0.37 6.07
CA LEU A 124 2.95 0.02 6.59
C LEU A 124 4.04 -0.22 5.55
N MET A 125 4.03 -1.37 4.86
CA MET A 125 5.01 -1.72 3.83
C MET A 125 5.02 -0.74 2.67
N ALA A 126 3.87 -0.23 2.24
CA ALA A 126 3.82 0.83 1.24
C ALA A 126 4.65 2.05 1.66
N SER A 127 4.57 2.44 2.94
CA SER A 127 5.39 3.54 3.49
C SER A 127 6.87 3.17 3.62
N VAL A 128 7.18 1.94 4.05
CA VAL A 128 8.56 1.43 4.14
C VAL A 128 9.24 1.47 2.78
N VAL A 129 8.55 1.01 1.73
CA VAL A 129 9.07 1.03 0.34
C VAL A 129 9.36 2.47 -0.09
N ILE A 130 8.40 3.40 0.06
CA ILE A 130 8.59 4.80 -0.34
C ILE A 130 9.78 5.43 0.41
N LEU A 131 9.84 5.29 1.73
CA LEU A 131 10.92 5.86 2.53
C LEU A 131 12.29 5.28 2.16
N THR A 132 12.34 3.99 1.81
CA THR A 132 13.57 3.37 1.31
C THR A 132 13.99 3.95 -0.05
N LEU A 133 13.05 4.15 -0.96
CA LEU A 133 13.30 4.78 -2.26
C LEU A 133 13.75 6.24 -2.13
N GLU A 134 13.27 6.94 -1.11
CA GLU A 134 13.70 8.29 -0.71
C GLU A 134 15.00 8.30 0.11
N GLN A 135 15.68 7.15 0.20
CA GLN A 135 17.01 6.96 0.83
C GLN A 135 17.06 7.22 2.35
N PHE A 136 15.93 7.09 3.06
CA PHE A 136 15.96 7.01 4.51
C PHE A 136 16.63 5.71 4.96
N ASP A 137 17.41 5.77 6.04
CA ASP A 137 18.04 4.56 6.57
C ASP A 137 17.03 3.63 7.24
N SER A 138 17.28 2.32 7.15
CA SER A 138 16.34 1.28 7.60
C SER A 138 16.07 1.33 9.10
N ALA A 139 17.03 1.76 9.92
CA ALA A 139 16.85 1.86 11.37
C ALA A 139 15.91 3.01 11.73
N THR A 140 16.02 4.15 11.04
CA THR A 140 15.10 5.28 11.19
C THR A 140 13.68 4.89 10.78
N ILE A 141 13.52 4.16 9.67
CA ILE A 141 12.22 3.65 9.22
C ILE A 141 11.63 2.69 10.27
N ALA A 142 12.44 1.76 10.81
CA ALA A 142 11.98 0.82 11.83
C ALA A 142 11.59 1.52 13.14
N GLN A 143 12.32 2.55 13.55
CA GLN A 143 11.97 3.38 14.69
C GLN A 143 10.61 4.10 14.50
N ALA A 144 10.38 4.66 13.32
CA ALA A 144 9.11 5.30 12.99
C ALA A 144 7.94 4.29 13.00
N ALA A 145 8.15 3.10 12.46
CA ALA A 145 7.14 2.02 12.47
C ALA A 145 6.76 1.60 13.89
N ALA A 146 7.73 1.51 14.82
CA ALA A 146 7.48 1.17 16.22
C ALA A 146 6.69 2.25 16.98
N ALA A 147 6.79 3.51 16.55
CA ALA A 147 6.08 4.63 17.17
C ALA A 147 4.62 4.78 16.66
N LEU A 148 4.22 4.04 15.61
CA LEU A 148 2.87 4.15 15.06
C LEU A 148 1.85 3.57 16.05
N THR A 149 0.75 4.30 16.22
CA THR A 149 -0.42 3.86 16.98
C THR A 149 -1.66 4.02 16.13
N LEU A 150 -2.57 3.07 16.21
CA LEU A 150 -3.89 3.26 15.61
C LEU A 150 -4.61 4.41 16.30
N PRO A 151 -5.33 5.27 15.57
CA PRO A 151 -6.22 6.25 16.19
C PRO A 151 -7.14 5.53 17.17
N LYS A 152 -7.26 6.04 18.40
CA LYS A 152 -8.26 5.52 19.33
C LYS A 152 -9.62 5.71 18.69
N ALA A 153 -10.39 4.63 18.52
CA ALA A 153 -11.77 4.72 18.07
C ALA A 153 -12.52 5.63 19.06
N GLU A 154 -13.03 6.75 18.58
CA GLU A 154 -13.91 7.57 19.40
C GLU A 154 -15.19 6.78 19.67
N PRO A 155 -15.68 6.70 20.92
CA PRO A 155 -16.75 5.80 21.31
C PRO A 155 -18.15 6.16 20.74
N ASN A 156 -18.27 7.05 19.75
CA ASN A 156 -19.55 7.49 19.20
C ASN A 156 -19.52 7.99 17.75
N VAL A 157 -18.81 7.31 16.87
CA VAL A 157 -19.10 7.45 15.44
C VAL A 157 -19.64 6.10 14.96
N SER A 158 -20.94 6.08 14.67
CA SER A 158 -21.57 4.94 14.00
C SER A 158 -20.70 4.50 12.83
N THR A 159 -20.48 3.19 12.73
CA THR A 159 -19.74 2.51 11.67
C THR A 159 -20.43 2.73 10.32
N GLN A 160 -20.42 3.96 9.86
CA GLN A 160 -20.81 4.34 8.50
C GLN A 160 -19.70 5.24 7.98
N GLU A 161 -18.96 4.69 7.02
CA GLU A 161 -18.09 5.40 6.10
C GLU A 161 -16.79 5.98 6.67
N ILE A 162 -15.79 5.10 6.87
CA ILE A 162 -14.43 5.46 6.51
C ILE A 162 -14.15 4.69 5.22
N ILE A 163 -14.49 5.34 4.14
CA ILE A 163 -14.17 4.95 2.77
C ILE A 163 -12.83 5.57 2.39
#